data_3800f7151410906bca9a6ba31ec87011
#
_entry.id   3800f7151410906bca9a6ba31ec87011
#
_cell.length_a   1.000
_cell.length_b   1.000
_cell.length_c   1.000
_cell.angle_alpha   90.00
_cell.angle_beta   90.00
_cell.angle_gamma   90.00
#
_symmetry.space_group_name_H-M   'P 1'
#
loop_
_entity.id
_entity.type
_entity.pdbx_description
1 polymer ?
#
loop_
_entity_poly.entity_id
_entity_poly.type
_entity_poly.pdbx_seq_one_letter_code
_entity_poly.pdbx_strand_id
1 'polypeptide(L)'
;MKKKLNKKIVQMIQIPIIVVILFFALRELYNIFVDIDVNLFNMYSDKLTVTNIMIIIVLGIISYLPLSFYDLIIKKKVQINLSTRKVYKYSWIASSISNLVGFGGSSAIFLKNHFYKKYVDDSSKLIKETSKVVGLNLSGFSLVCLIYSLWSLVNGRSFDYVFFISALIGLYIPIIFIGATYKVFKNGNKENYYITLKIMFTSILEWATTILLIYGLIVILGIKVTLSQFFPIYVMAIIVAMISMVPSGVGTFDLTLLVGLKEFNVPSEQVLLLIILYRLSYYIIPVLIGLVLYL
;
A
#
# COMPACT_ATOMS: atom_id res chain seq x y z
N MET A 1 -22.76 10.63 -24.65
CA MET A 1 -21.50 10.74 -25.42
C MET A 1 -20.39 11.56 -24.74
N LYS A 2 -20.64 12.72 -24.11
CA LYS A 2 -19.61 13.58 -23.48
C LYS A 2 -18.77 12.91 -22.36
N LYS A 3 -19.31 11.98 -21.57
CA LYS A 3 -18.56 11.31 -20.48
C LYS A 3 -17.48 10.32 -20.95
N LYS A 4 -17.65 9.68 -22.11
CA LYS A 4 -16.66 8.73 -22.68
C LYS A 4 -15.45 9.45 -23.30
N LEU A 5 -15.66 10.61 -23.89
CA LEU A 5 -14.60 11.41 -24.52
C LEU A 5 -13.61 11.92 -23.47
N ASN A 6 -14.13 12.38 -22.32
CA ASN A 6 -13.29 12.89 -21.22
C ASN A 6 -12.39 11.80 -20.61
N LYS A 7 -12.88 10.56 -20.52
CA LYS A 7 -12.10 9.43 -19.97
C LYS A 7 -10.95 9.01 -20.90
N LYS A 8 -11.17 9.02 -22.22
CA LYS A 8 -10.11 8.74 -23.20
C LYS A 8 -9.03 9.82 -23.21
N ILE A 9 -9.41 11.09 -23.16
CA ILE A 9 -8.47 12.21 -23.13
C ILE A 9 -7.61 12.16 -21.87
N VAL A 10 -8.22 11.90 -20.71
CA VAL A 10 -7.49 11.74 -19.44
C VAL A 10 -6.49 10.58 -19.52
N GLN A 11 -6.89 9.44 -20.06
CA GLN A 11 -6.00 8.28 -20.26
C GLN A 11 -4.87 8.57 -21.26
N MET A 12 -5.14 9.30 -22.34
CA MET A 12 -4.13 9.70 -23.34
C MET A 12 -3.06 10.64 -22.76
N ILE A 13 -3.36 11.40 -21.73
CA ILE A 13 -2.39 12.27 -21.05
C ILE A 13 -1.68 11.52 -19.91
N GLN A 14 -2.40 10.70 -19.15
CA GLN A 14 -1.84 9.98 -18.01
C GLN A 14 -0.81 8.91 -18.42
N ILE A 15 -1.09 8.13 -19.48
CA ILE A 15 -0.18 7.06 -19.92
C ILE A 15 1.22 7.59 -20.28
N PRO A 16 1.38 8.64 -21.13
CA PRO A 16 2.69 9.19 -21.41
C PRO A 16 3.41 9.73 -20.18
N ILE A 17 2.69 10.37 -19.25
CA ILE A 17 3.29 10.88 -18.01
C ILE A 17 3.82 9.73 -17.17
N ILE A 18 3.05 8.65 -16.98
CA ILE A 18 3.47 7.45 -16.26
C ILE A 18 4.72 6.84 -16.92
N VAL A 19 4.71 6.70 -18.25
CA VAL A 19 5.83 6.14 -19.01
C VAL A 19 7.10 6.99 -18.84
N VAL A 20 6.98 8.32 -18.88
CA VAL A 20 8.11 9.24 -18.68
C VAL A 20 8.67 9.13 -17.26
N ILE A 21 7.80 9.14 -16.23
CA ILE A 21 8.21 9.00 -14.83
C ILE A 21 8.88 7.64 -14.63
N LEU A 22 8.29 6.57 -15.14
CA LEU A 22 8.84 5.23 -15.05
C LEU A 22 10.20 5.13 -15.75
N PHE A 23 10.34 5.73 -16.93
CA PHE A 23 11.60 5.76 -17.65
C PHE A 23 12.72 6.44 -16.85
N PHE A 24 12.47 7.62 -16.28
CA PHE A 24 13.47 8.32 -15.46
C PHE A 24 13.77 7.56 -14.17
N ALA A 25 12.77 7.02 -13.50
CA ALA A 25 12.97 6.24 -12.28
C ALA A 25 13.78 4.96 -12.56
N LEU A 26 13.48 4.23 -13.64
CA LEU A 26 14.24 3.03 -14.03
C LEU A 26 15.65 3.37 -14.50
N ARG A 27 15.83 4.49 -15.22
CA ARG A 27 17.16 4.96 -15.61
C ARG A 27 18.03 5.26 -14.39
N GLU A 28 17.47 5.96 -13.41
CA GLU A 28 18.21 6.30 -12.19
C GLU A 28 18.52 5.05 -11.35
N LEU A 29 17.57 4.13 -11.24
CA LEU A 29 17.84 2.82 -10.63
C LEU A 29 18.95 2.06 -11.38
N TYR A 30 18.92 2.07 -12.71
CA TYR A 30 19.96 1.44 -13.53
C TYR A 30 21.33 2.04 -13.25
N ASN A 31 21.45 3.38 -13.21
CA ASN A 31 22.72 4.05 -12.88
C ASN A 31 23.24 3.59 -11.51
N ILE A 32 22.35 3.51 -10.52
CA ILE A 32 22.71 3.04 -9.18
C ILE A 32 23.15 1.59 -9.22
N PHE A 33 22.47 0.72 -10.00
CA PHE A 33 22.85 -0.68 -10.15
C PHE A 33 24.21 -0.88 -10.80
N VAL A 34 24.57 -0.03 -11.76
CA VAL A 34 25.87 -0.08 -12.44
C VAL A 34 27.02 0.31 -11.50
N ASP A 35 26.75 1.23 -10.57
CA ASP A 35 27.74 1.74 -9.61
C ASP A 35 27.82 0.90 -8.32
N ILE A 36 27.07 -0.21 -8.23
CA ILE A 36 27.05 -1.07 -7.04
C ILE A 36 28.35 -1.85 -6.88
N ASP A 37 28.91 -1.75 -5.70
CA ASP A 37 29.94 -2.69 -5.27
C ASP A 37 29.32 -4.04 -4.90
N VAL A 38 29.49 -5.01 -5.80
CA VAL A 38 28.95 -6.37 -5.63
C VAL A 38 29.51 -7.05 -4.38
N ASN A 39 30.78 -6.79 -4.03
CA ASN A 39 31.40 -7.37 -2.83
C ASN A 39 30.74 -6.80 -1.56
N LEU A 40 30.49 -5.49 -1.54
CA LEU A 40 29.81 -4.82 -0.43
C LEU A 40 28.34 -5.31 -0.32
N PHE A 41 27.64 -5.46 -1.44
CA PHE A 41 26.29 -6.03 -1.45
C PHE A 41 26.28 -7.46 -0.88
N ASN A 42 27.19 -8.32 -1.33
CA ASN A 42 27.31 -9.69 -0.81
C ASN A 42 27.64 -9.69 0.68
N MET A 43 28.52 -8.80 1.15
CA MET A 43 28.82 -8.67 2.58
C MET A 43 27.58 -8.37 3.43
N TYR A 44 26.62 -7.60 2.92
CA TYR A 44 25.35 -7.35 3.63
C TYR A 44 24.40 -8.54 3.51
N SER A 45 24.30 -9.18 2.36
CA SER A 45 23.42 -10.33 2.15
C SER A 45 23.86 -11.56 2.95
N ASP A 46 25.16 -11.80 3.07
CA ASP A 46 25.74 -12.93 3.81
C ASP A 46 25.51 -12.84 5.33
N LYS A 47 25.21 -11.63 5.84
CA LYS A 47 24.81 -11.46 7.25
C LYS A 47 23.38 -11.94 7.56
N LEU A 48 22.57 -12.20 6.52
CA LEU A 48 21.21 -12.69 6.70
C LEU A 48 21.23 -14.16 7.12
N THR A 49 20.84 -14.39 8.36
CA THR A 49 20.65 -15.74 8.87
C THR A 49 19.33 -16.34 8.39
N VAL A 50 19.20 -17.67 8.44
CA VAL A 50 17.93 -18.35 8.17
C VAL A 50 16.81 -17.82 9.06
N THR A 51 17.09 -17.50 10.31
CA THR A 51 16.14 -16.88 11.24
C THR A 51 15.66 -15.53 10.74
N ASN A 52 16.56 -14.68 10.23
CA ASN A 52 16.20 -13.38 9.66
C ASN A 52 15.26 -13.56 8.47
N ILE A 53 15.55 -14.49 7.56
CA ILE A 53 14.71 -14.79 6.40
C ILE A 53 13.32 -15.26 6.84
N MET A 54 13.23 -16.14 7.83
CA MET A 54 11.95 -16.59 8.38
C MET A 54 11.14 -15.42 8.98
N ILE A 55 11.78 -14.53 9.75
CA ILE A 55 11.12 -13.35 10.31
C ILE A 55 10.60 -12.44 9.20
N ILE A 56 11.38 -12.22 8.14
CA ILE A 56 10.98 -11.40 6.98
C ILE A 56 9.74 -12.00 6.30
N ILE A 57 9.71 -13.30 6.07
CA ILE A 57 8.57 -14.00 5.48
C ILE A 57 7.33 -13.85 6.37
N VAL A 58 7.48 -14.05 7.69
CA VAL A 58 6.38 -13.91 8.65
C VAL A 58 5.85 -12.47 8.67
N LEU A 59 6.71 -11.47 8.70
CA LEU A 59 6.30 -10.06 8.62
C LEU A 59 5.56 -9.74 7.32
N GLY A 60 6.04 -10.28 6.18
CA GLY A 60 5.36 -10.17 4.88
C GLY A 60 3.95 -10.78 4.91
N ILE A 61 3.79 -11.98 5.48
CA ILE A 61 2.48 -12.62 5.64
C ILE A 61 1.57 -11.80 6.56
N ILE A 62 2.08 -11.32 7.69
CA ILE A 62 1.32 -10.50 8.64
C ILE A 62 0.83 -9.21 7.98
N SER A 63 1.66 -8.55 7.16
CA SER A 63 1.28 -7.33 6.46
C SER A 63 0.16 -7.55 5.43
N TYR A 64 -0.05 -8.80 5.01
CA TYR A 64 -1.09 -9.17 4.05
C TYR A 64 -2.44 -9.55 4.69
N LEU A 65 -2.46 -9.94 5.96
CA LEU A 65 -3.67 -10.40 6.64
C LEU A 65 -4.82 -9.36 6.64
N PRO A 66 -4.57 -8.06 6.88
CA PRO A 66 -5.64 -7.06 6.90
C PRO A 66 -6.41 -6.97 5.57
N LEU A 67 -5.76 -7.23 4.43
CA LEU A 67 -6.41 -7.22 3.12
C LEU A 67 -7.59 -8.21 3.02
N SER A 68 -7.48 -9.35 3.73
CA SER A 68 -8.56 -10.34 3.77
C SER A 68 -9.73 -9.92 4.67
N PHE A 69 -9.51 -9.06 5.65
CA PHE A 69 -10.58 -8.55 6.52
C PHE A 69 -11.58 -7.69 5.77
N TYR A 70 -11.15 -6.94 4.74
CA TYR A 70 -12.06 -6.22 3.87
C TYR A 70 -13.09 -7.13 3.21
N ASP A 71 -12.67 -8.29 2.72
CA ASP A 71 -13.55 -9.22 2.03
C ASP A 71 -14.52 -9.92 2.99
N LEU A 72 -14.12 -10.11 4.25
CA LEU A 72 -15.04 -10.58 5.29
C LEU A 72 -16.12 -9.55 5.63
N ILE A 73 -15.79 -8.25 5.60
CA ILE A 73 -16.76 -7.18 5.77
C ILE A 73 -17.73 -7.16 4.57
N ILE A 74 -17.20 -7.23 3.34
CA ILE A 74 -17.99 -7.30 2.10
C ILE A 74 -18.88 -8.54 2.12
N LYS A 75 -18.35 -9.72 2.51
CA LYS A 75 -19.13 -10.96 2.62
C LYS A 75 -20.40 -10.79 3.42
N LYS A 76 -20.32 -10.18 4.60
CA LYS A 76 -21.47 -9.93 5.45
C LYS A 76 -22.45 -8.94 4.82
N LYS A 77 -21.93 -7.87 4.20
CA LYS A 77 -22.75 -6.79 3.63
C LYS A 77 -23.52 -7.20 2.37
N VAL A 78 -22.89 -8.02 1.52
CA VAL A 78 -23.46 -8.45 0.23
C VAL A 78 -24.03 -9.85 0.30
N GLN A 79 -23.88 -10.54 1.44
CA GLN A 79 -24.33 -11.92 1.67
C GLN A 79 -23.70 -12.91 0.69
N ILE A 80 -22.35 -12.90 0.59
CA ILE A 80 -21.63 -13.84 -0.27
C ILE A 80 -21.80 -15.25 0.28
N ASN A 81 -22.41 -16.15 -0.50
CA ASN A 81 -22.67 -17.55 -0.14
C ASN A 81 -21.42 -18.42 -0.31
N LEU A 82 -20.40 -18.17 0.50
CA LEU A 82 -19.14 -18.91 0.56
C LEU A 82 -18.73 -19.13 2.01
N SER A 83 -18.03 -20.22 2.28
CA SER A 83 -17.38 -20.43 3.56
C SER A 83 -16.29 -19.37 3.82
N THR A 84 -16.05 -19.04 5.07
CA THR A 84 -15.02 -18.06 5.45
C THR A 84 -13.63 -18.45 4.91
N ARG A 85 -13.27 -19.73 4.93
CA ARG A 85 -11.99 -20.23 4.37
C ARG A 85 -11.86 -19.93 2.88
N LYS A 86 -12.93 -20.13 2.09
CA LYS A 86 -12.92 -19.81 0.64
C LYS A 86 -12.83 -18.30 0.40
N VAL A 87 -13.44 -17.48 1.25
CA VAL A 87 -13.30 -16.01 1.16
C VAL A 87 -11.85 -15.59 1.42
N TYR A 88 -11.19 -16.13 2.46
CA TYR A 88 -9.75 -15.89 2.68
C TYR A 88 -8.90 -16.30 1.48
N LYS A 89 -9.14 -17.50 0.93
CA LYS A 89 -8.44 -17.98 -0.27
C LYS A 89 -8.58 -17.00 -1.45
N TYR A 90 -9.80 -16.65 -1.81
CA TYR A 90 -10.05 -15.74 -2.95
C TYR A 90 -9.60 -14.31 -2.68
N SER A 91 -9.74 -13.84 -1.44
CA SER A 91 -9.22 -12.54 -1.03
C SER A 91 -7.71 -12.46 -1.19
N TRP A 92 -6.97 -13.47 -0.70
CA TRP A 92 -5.52 -13.53 -0.84
C TRP A 92 -5.09 -13.48 -2.30
N ILE A 93 -5.69 -14.34 -3.15
CA ILE A 93 -5.40 -14.40 -4.59
C ILE A 93 -5.69 -13.05 -5.26
N ALA A 94 -6.88 -12.49 -5.03
CA ALA A 94 -7.27 -11.23 -5.64
C ALA A 94 -6.38 -10.06 -5.19
N SER A 95 -6.05 -9.99 -3.90
CA SER A 95 -5.25 -8.90 -3.34
C SER A 95 -3.79 -9.00 -3.76
N SER A 96 -3.19 -10.21 -3.79
CA SER A 96 -1.79 -10.39 -4.22
C SER A 96 -1.59 -10.01 -5.68
N ILE A 97 -2.47 -10.45 -6.56
CA ILE A 97 -2.41 -10.07 -7.99
C ILE A 97 -2.69 -8.56 -8.15
N SER A 98 -3.69 -8.03 -7.43
CA SER A 98 -4.05 -6.61 -7.51
C SER A 98 -2.91 -5.70 -7.06
N ASN A 99 -2.21 -6.03 -5.98
CA ASN A 99 -1.08 -5.26 -5.49
C ASN A 99 0.11 -5.30 -6.46
N LEU A 100 0.37 -6.46 -7.07
CA LEU A 100 1.43 -6.59 -8.07
C LEU A 100 1.11 -5.80 -9.35
N VAL A 101 -0.13 -5.90 -9.82
CA VAL A 101 -0.58 -5.23 -11.06
C VAL A 101 -0.78 -3.73 -10.85
N GLY A 102 -1.15 -3.31 -9.64
CA GLY A 102 -1.41 -1.90 -9.31
C GLY A 102 -2.76 -1.40 -9.85
N PHE A 103 -2.76 -0.24 -10.53
CA PHE A 103 -3.95 0.44 -11.06
C PHE A 103 -4.97 0.93 -10.02
N GLY A 104 -4.49 1.42 -8.87
CA GLY A 104 -5.29 2.21 -7.93
C GLY A 104 -6.58 1.55 -7.44
N GLY A 105 -6.55 0.23 -7.19
CA GLY A 105 -7.70 -0.51 -6.66
C GLY A 105 -8.71 -0.98 -7.71
N SER A 106 -8.63 -0.55 -8.97
CA SER A 106 -9.54 -1.03 -10.04
C SER A 106 -9.32 -2.51 -10.35
N SER A 107 -8.08 -2.98 -10.30
CA SER A 107 -7.71 -4.39 -10.40
C SER A 107 -8.33 -5.22 -9.27
N ALA A 108 -8.33 -4.71 -8.04
CA ALA A 108 -8.98 -5.35 -6.90
C ALA A 108 -10.49 -5.50 -7.11
N ILE A 109 -11.17 -4.43 -7.56
CA ILE A 109 -12.61 -4.48 -7.85
C ILE A 109 -12.91 -5.53 -8.92
N PHE A 110 -12.12 -5.56 -10.00
CA PHE A 110 -12.29 -6.51 -11.10
C PHE A 110 -12.11 -7.95 -10.63
N LEU A 111 -11.00 -8.25 -9.94
CA LEU A 111 -10.68 -9.60 -9.48
C LEU A 111 -11.66 -10.10 -8.43
N LYS A 112 -12.03 -9.27 -7.45
CA LYS A 112 -13.01 -9.63 -6.43
C LYS A 112 -14.38 -9.86 -7.05
N ASN A 113 -14.80 -9.04 -8.03
CA ASN A 113 -16.04 -9.31 -8.78
C ASN A 113 -15.95 -10.64 -9.55
N HIS A 114 -14.81 -10.93 -10.19
CA HIS A 114 -14.61 -12.20 -10.91
C HIS A 114 -14.78 -13.41 -10.00
N PHE A 115 -14.17 -13.41 -8.82
CA PHE A 115 -14.23 -14.53 -7.89
C PHE A 115 -15.57 -14.67 -7.17
N TYR A 116 -16.24 -13.56 -6.83
CA TYR A 116 -17.43 -13.57 -5.98
C TYR A 116 -18.75 -13.48 -6.71
N LYS A 117 -18.80 -13.01 -7.97
CA LYS A 117 -20.06 -12.78 -8.71
C LYS A 117 -21.00 -13.99 -8.82
N LYS A 118 -20.45 -15.21 -8.80
CA LYS A 118 -21.23 -16.46 -8.87
C LYS A 118 -21.89 -16.83 -7.52
N TYR A 119 -21.55 -16.14 -6.45
CA TYR A 119 -21.96 -16.44 -5.08
C TYR A 119 -22.72 -15.29 -4.42
N VAL A 120 -23.25 -14.38 -5.24
CA VAL A 120 -24.08 -13.23 -4.82
C VAL A 120 -25.27 -13.12 -5.74
N ASP A 121 -26.39 -12.67 -5.20
CA ASP A 121 -27.60 -12.44 -5.98
C ASP A 121 -27.52 -11.16 -6.81
N ASP A 122 -26.78 -10.15 -6.33
CA ASP A 122 -26.63 -8.83 -6.97
C ASP A 122 -25.14 -8.46 -7.15
N SER A 123 -24.66 -8.67 -8.36
CA SER A 123 -23.27 -8.29 -8.75
C SER A 123 -23.05 -6.77 -8.73
N SER A 124 -24.09 -5.97 -8.97
CA SER A 124 -23.99 -4.50 -8.93
C SER A 124 -23.74 -4.02 -7.52
N LYS A 125 -24.42 -4.63 -6.54
CA LYS A 125 -24.21 -4.38 -5.11
C LYS A 125 -22.79 -4.79 -4.68
N LEU A 126 -22.28 -5.94 -5.17
CA LEU A 126 -20.90 -6.37 -4.91
C LEU A 126 -19.88 -5.33 -5.42
N ILE A 127 -20.00 -4.89 -6.67
CA ILE A 127 -19.11 -3.87 -7.24
C ILE A 127 -19.19 -2.57 -6.43
N LYS A 128 -20.37 -2.12 -6.07
CA LYS A 128 -20.60 -0.89 -5.29
C LYS A 128 -19.92 -0.96 -3.92
N GLU A 129 -20.12 -2.06 -3.17
CA GLU A 129 -19.54 -2.21 -1.83
C GLU A 129 -18.02 -2.41 -1.90
N THR A 130 -17.49 -3.15 -2.89
CA THR A 130 -16.04 -3.27 -3.12
C THR A 130 -15.42 -1.91 -3.47
N SER A 131 -16.07 -1.11 -4.31
CA SER A 131 -15.60 0.25 -4.64
C SER A 131 -15.56 1.18 -3.43
N LYS A 132 -16.54 1.05 -2.51
CA LYS A 132 -16.51 1.80 -1.24
C LYS A 132 -15.32 1.40 -0.37
N VAL A 133 -15.03 0.10 -0.27
CA VAL A 133 -13.87 -0.40 0.48
C VAL A 133 -12.59 0.16 -0.10
N VAL A 134 -12.42 0.16 -1.44
CA VAL A 134 -11.24 0.74 -2.10
C VAL A 134 -11.09 2.23 -1.78
N GLY A 135 -12.18 3.01 -1.78
CA GLY A 135 -12.13 4.41 -1.35
C GLY A 135 -11.74 4.56 0.12
N LEU A 136 -12.38 3.80 1.01
CA LEU A 136 -12.14 3.88 2.46
C LEU A 136 -10.77 3.31 2.89
N ASN A 137 -10.16 2.46 2.08
CA ASN A 137 -8.79 1.96 2.32
C ASN A 137 -7.74 3.08 2.38
N LEU A 138 -7.98 4.23 1.77
CA LEU A 138 -7.09 5.39 1.91
C LEU A 138 -7.08 6.00 3.31
N SER A 139 -8.01 5.63 4.20
CA SER A 139 -8.09 6.19 5.55
C SER A 139 -6.88 5.86 6.43
N GLY A 140 -6.29 4.68 6.28
CA GLY A 140 -5.06 4.33 7.01
C GLY A 140 -3.87 5.17 6.57
N PHE A 141 -3.69 5.38 5.26
CA PHE A 141 -2.66 6.27 4.75
C PHE A 141 -2.90 7.73 5.19
N SER A 142 -4.15 8.17 5.15
CA SER A 142 -4.52 9.49 5.67
C SER A 142 -4.13 9.66 7.14
N LEU A 143 -4.32 8.62 7.98
CA LEU A 143 -3.86 8.66 9.38
C LEU A 143 -2.34 8.77 9.48
N VAL A 144 -1.59 8.01 8.67
CA VAL A 144 -0.12 8.11 8.62
C VAL A 144 0.32 9.52 8.26
N CYS A 145 -0.30 10.13 7.24
CA CYS A 145 -0.03 11.51 6.83
C CYS A 145 -0.40 12.52 7.92
N LEU A 146 -1.54 12.32 8.61
CA LEU A 146 -1.97 13.17 9.72
C LEU A 146 -0.97 13.11 10.89
N ILE A 147 -0.53 11.91 11.27
CA ILE A 147 0.48 11.71 12.32
C ILE A 147 1.78 12.42 11.93
N TYR A 148 2.24 12.28 10.69
CA TYR A 148 3.43 12.96 10.19
C TYR A 148 3.30 14.47 10.28
N SER A 149 2.18 15.04 9.84
CA SER A 149 1.95 16.49 9.86
C SER A 149 1.93 17.04 11.30
N LEU A 150 1.23 16.36 12.22
CA LEU A 150 1.19 16.75 13.63
C LEU A 150 2.58 16.63 14.28
N TRP A 151 3.31 15.57 13.99
CA TRP A 151 4.66 15.36 14.48
C TRP A 151 5.63 16.42 13.96
N SER A 152 5.53 16.83 12.69
CA SER A 152 6.32 17.92 12.11
C SER A 152 6.06 19.25 12.81
N LEU A 153 4.79 19.57 13.11
CA LEU A 153 4.40 20.78 13.83
C LEU A 153 5.01 20.82 15.26
N VAL A 154 4.90 19.70 15.97
CA VAL A 154 5.41 19.62 17.36
C VAL A 154 6.94 19.75 17.42
N ASN A 155 7.65 19.22 16.42
CA ASN A 155 9.11 19.25 16.37
C ASN A 155 9.69 20.50 15.68
N GLY A 156 8.87 21.49 15.33
CA GLY A 156 9.31 22.75 14.72
C GLY A 156 10.01 22.56 13.37
N ARG A 157 9.70 21.46 12.65
CA ARG A 157 10.27 21.22 11.32
C ARG A 157 9.70 22.22 10.33
N SER A 158 10.52 22.58 9.34
CA SER A 158 10.12 23.49 8.27
C SER A 158 8.89 22.99 7.53
N PHE A 159 8.00 23.92 7.18
CA PHE A 159 6.84 23.67 6.34
C PHE A 159 7.29 23.43 4.90
N ASP A 160 7.68 22.18 4.59
CA ASP A 160 8.07 21.74 3.26
C ASP A 160 6.86 21.20 2.45
N TYR A 161 7.09 20.87 1.19
CA TYR A 161 6.03 20.33 0.33
C TYR A 161 5.46 19.01 0.87
N VAL A 162 6.27 18.18 1.52
CA VAL A 162 5.82 16.93 2.11
C VAL A 162 4.85 17.18 3.25
N PHE A 163 5.12 18.19 4.07
CA PHE A 163 4.20 18.61 5.13
C PHE A 163 2.85 19.04 4.57
N PHE A 164 2.82 19.96 3.59
CA PHE A 164 1.56 20.45 3.04
C PHE A 164 0.74 19.34 2.37
N ILE A 165 1.37 18.48 1.57
CA ILE A 165 0.70 17.36 0.91
C ILE A 165 0.19 16.37 1.95
N SER A 166 0.99 16.04 2.97
CA SER A 166 0.59 15.15 4.06
C SER A 166 -0.57 15.72 4.87
N ALA A 167 -0.54 17.03 5.19
CA ALA A 167 -1.63 17.69 5.88
C ALA A 167 -2.94 17.62 5.08
N LEU A 168 -2.87 17.86 3.77
CA LEU A 168 -4.04 17.77 2.88
C LEU A 168 -4.61 16.34 2.83
N ILE A 169 -3.75 15.34 2.65
CA ILE A 169 -4.17 13.93 2.64
C ILE A 169 -4.68 13.52 4.03
N GLY A 170 -4.05 14.02 5.09
CA GLY A 170 -4.42 13.76 6.48
C GLY A 170 -5.84 14.20 6.84
N LEU A 171 -6.39 15.21 6.16
CA LEU A 171 -7.78 15.66 6.37
C LEU A 171 -8.83 14.64 5.91
N TYR A 172 -8.47 13.66 5.10
CA TYR A 172 -9.42 12.67 4.59
C TYR A 172 -10.05 11.82 5.71
N ILE A 173 -9.27 11.37 6.70
CA ILE A 173 -9.79 10.55 7.81
C ILE A 173 -10.81 11.29 8.68
N PRO A 174 -10.55 12.51 9.18
CA PRO A 174 -11.55 13.25 9.95
C PRO A 174 -12.79 13.59 9.11
N ILE A 175 -12.64 13.92 7.82
CA ILE A 175 -13.77 14.20 6.93
C ILE A 175 -14.69 12.98 6.81
N ILE A 176 -14.12 11.77 6.60
CA ILE A 176 -14.92 10.55 6.53
C ILE A 176 -15.58 10.25 7.86
N PHE A 177 -14.85 10.39 8.97
CA PHE A 177 -15.40 10.13 10.30
C PHE A 177 -16.59 11.06 10.62
N ILE A 178 -16.43 12.37 10.38
CA ILE A 178 -17.50 13.37 10.57
C ILE A 178 -18.67 13.07 9.64
N GLY A 179 -18.42 12.79 8.36
CA GLY A 179 -19.47 12.45 7.39
C GLY A 179 -20.24 11.17 7.75
N ALA A 180 -19.56 10.14 8.27
CA ALA A 180 -20.18 8.91 8.74
C ALA A 180 -21.06 9.17 9.97
N THR A 181 -20.55 9.95 10.94
CA THR A 181 -21.28 10.34 12.16
C THR A 181 -22.51 11.18 11.82
N TYR A 182 -22.36 12.18 10.95
CA TYR A 182 -23.49 13.01 10.50
C TYR A 182 -24.61 12.18 9.85
N LYS A 183 -24.26 11.19 9.02
CA LYS A 183 -25.25 10.29 8.41
C LYS A 183 -26.01 9.44 9.43
N VAL A 184 -25.40 9.07 10.55
CA VAL A 184 -26.08 8.38 11.64
C VAL A 184 -27.11 9.30 12.29
N PHE A 185 -26.72 10.52 12.62
CA PHE A 185 -27.64 11.51 13.22
C PHE A 185 -28.84 11.81 12.31
N LYS A 186 -28.58 11.96 10.99
CA LYS A 186 -29.62 12.31 10.04
C LYS A 186 -30.55 11.15 9.66
N ASN A 187 -29.99 9.95 9.44
CA ASN A 187 -30.70 8.82 8.81
C ASN A 187 -30.89 7.61 9.76
N GLY A 188 -30.36 7.66 10.98
CA GLY A 188 -30.45 6.55 11.94
C GLY A 188 -29.70 5.26 11.55
N ASN A 189 -28.97 5.25 10.43
CA ASN A 189 -28.34 4.04 9.88
C ASN A 189 -27.02 3.69 10.59
N LYS A 190 -27.14 3.11 11.78
CA LYS A 190 -26.02 2.67 12.61
C LYS A 190 -25.19 1.54 11.94
N GLU A 191 -25.83 0.66 11.17
CA GLU A 191 -25.12 -0.46 10.51
C GLU A 191 -24.03 0.02 9.56
N ASN A 192 -24.34 0.96 8.66
CA ASN A 192 -23.37 1.51 7.73
C ASN A 192 -22.23 2.27 8.44
N TYR A 193 -22.51 2.90 9.58
CA TYR A 193 -21.49 3.54 10.41
C TYR A 193 -20.48 2.52 10.94
N TYR A 194 -20.94 1.45 11.58
CA TYR A 194 -20.06 0.40 12.08
C TYR A 194 -19.25 -0.28 10.97
N ILE A 195 -19.84 -0.46 9.79
CA ILE A 195 -19.12 -0.99 8.63
C ILE A 195 -18.00 -0.03 8.21
N THR A 196 -18.27 1.26 8.13
CA THR A 196 -17.27 2.28 7.80
C THR A 196 -16.13 2.27 8.82
N LEU A 197 -16.44 2.24 10.12
CA LEU A 197 -15.41 2.16 11.17
C LEU A 197 -14.57 0.88 11.07
N LYS A 198 -15.17 -0.27 10.78
CA LYS A 198 -14.44 -1.53 10.58
C LYS A 198 -13.48 -1.44 9.39
N ILE A 199 -13.89 -0.83 8.28
CA ILE A 199 -13.04 -0.65 7.10
C ILE A 199 -11.89 0.32 7.44
N MET A 200 -12.16 1.43 8.11
CA MET A 200 -11.14 2.38 8.54
C MET A 200 -10.10 1.72 9.48
N PHE A 201 -10.58 0.96 10.46
CA PHE A 201 -9.71 0.22 11.38
C PHE A 201 -8.85 -0.82 10.63
N THR A 202 -9.45 -1.56 9.70
CA THR A 202 -8.72 -2.52 8.87
C THR A 202 -7.64 -1.82 8.02
N SER A 203 -7.95 -0.62 7.50
CA SER A 203 -6.99 0.18 6.76
C SER A 203 -5.83 0.66 7.65
N ILE A 204 -6.11 1.07 8.87
CA ILE A 204 -5.06 1.44 9.84
C ILE A 204 -4.16 0.24 10.13
N LEU A 205 -4.73 -0.95 10.33
CA LEU A 205 -3.95 -2.17 10.54
C LEU A 205 -3.07 -2.51 9.32
N GLU A 206 -3.59 -2.37 8.10
CA GLU A 206 -2.85 -2.61 6.86
C GLU A 206 -1.63 -1.69 6.77
N TRP A 207 -1.80 -0.40 6.99
CA TRP A 207 -0.70 0.56 6.94
C TRP A 207 0.29 0.38 8.10
N ALA A 208 -0.19 0.09 9.30
CA ALA A 208 0.66 -0.19 10.45
C ALA A 208 1.53 -1.45 10.24
N THR A 209 0.96 -2.52 9.69
CA THR A 209 1.71 -3.76 9.41
C THR A 209 2.70 -3.59 8.26
N THR A 210 2.41 -2.73 7.27
CA THR A 210 3.34 -2.41 6.20
C THR A 210 4.53 -1.59 6.72
N ILE A 211 4.29 -0.59 7.58
CA ILE A 211 5.37 0.15 8.27
C ILE A 211 6.21 -0.81 9.11
N LEU A 212 5.57 -1.70 9.86
CA LEU A 212 6.24 -2.69 10.69
C LEU A 212 7.14 -3.61 9.83
N LEU A 213 6.67 -4.04 8.66
CA LEU A 213 7.47 -4.84 7.73
C LEU A 213 8.74 -4.08 7.31
N ILE A 214 8.59 -2.86 6.77
CA ILE A 214 9.74 -2.13 6.21
C ILE A 214 10.71 -1.73 7.33
N TYR A 215 10.20 -1.23 8.46
CA TYR A 215 11.06 -0.88 9.58
C TYR A 215 11.69 -2.13 10.22
N GLY A 216 10.99 -3.25 10.24
CA GLY A 216 11.54 -4.55 10.64
C GLY A 216 12.73 -4.97 9.77
N LEU A 217 12.65 -4.75 8.44
CA LEU A 217 13.76 -4.98 7.52
C LEU A 217 14.95 -4.05 7.83
N ILE A 218 14.71 -2.77 8.13
CA ILE A 218 15.76 -1.81 8.55
C ILE A 218 16.52 -2.35 9.77
N VAL A 219 15.78 -2.83 10.78
CA VAL A 219 16.38 -3.39 12.00
C VAL A 219 17.13 -4.68 11.71
N ILE A 220 16.57 -5.60 10.93
CA ILE A 220 17.22 -6.88 10.57
C ILE A 220 18.51 -6.66 9.80
N LEU A 221 18.53 -5.68 8.89
CA LEU A 221 19.71 -5.32 8.11
C LEU A 221 20.75 -4.51 8.91
N GLY A 222 20.46 -4.16 10.18
CA GLY A 222 21.36 -3.36 11.00
C GLY A 222 21.56 -1.92 10.49
N ILE A 223 20.59 -1.39 9.75
CA ILE A 223 20.61 0.00 9.28
C ILE A 223 20.42 0.94 10.47
N LYS A 224 21.40 1.83 10.70
CA LYS A 224 21.41 2.73 11.86
C LYS A 224 20.54 3.97 11.63
N VAL A 225 19.25 3.74 11.46
CA VAL A 225 18.24 4.80 11.27
C VAL A 225 17.11 4.57 12.27
N THR A 226 16.80 5.58 13.06
CA THR A 226 15.70 5.53 14.02
C THR A 226 14.35 5.63 13.32
N LEU A 227 13.27 5.16 13.97
CA LEU A 227 11.92 5.27 13.42
C LEU A 227 11.54 6.73 13.10
N SER A 228 11.98 7.70 13.92
CA SER A 228 11.71 9.12 13.71
C SER A 228 12.45 9.73 12.51
N GLN A 229 13.57 9.15 12.11
CA GLN A 229 14.31 9.51 10.90
C GLN A 229 13.72 8.82 9.66
N PHE A 230 13.36 7.55 9.80
CA PHE A 230 12.77 6.76 8.71
C PHE A 230 11.36 7.22 8.33
N PHE A 231 10.53 7.58 9.31
CA PHE A 231 9.11 7.87 9.11
C PHE A 231 8.84 8.97 8.07
N PRO A 232 9.55 10.14 8.07
CA PRO A 232 9.43 11.15 7.01
C PRO A 232 9.77 10.61 5.62
N ILE A 233 10.85 9.82 5.49
CA ILE A 233 11.28 9.22 4.23
C ILE A 233 10.19 8.28 3.70
N TYR A 234 9.62 7.45 4.57
CA TYR A 234 8.55 6.54 4.22
C TYR A 234 7.30 7.27 3.73
N VAL A 235 6.86 8.31 4.44
CA VAL A 235 5.70 9.12 4.04
C VAL A 235 5.94 9.76 2.67
N MET A 236 7.12 10.35 2.46
CA MET A 236 7.50 10.92 1.17
C MET A 236 7.51 9.86 0.06
N ALA A 237 8.08 8.69 0.31
CA ALA A 237 8.16 7.62 -0.68
C ALA A 237 6.77 7.15 -1.13
N ILE A 238 5.81 7.04 -0.21
CA ILE A 238 4.43 6.67 -0.56
C ILE A 238 3.73 7.79 -1.32
N ILE A 239 3.87 9.05 -0.90
CA ILE A 239 3.29 10.20 -1.60
C ILE A 239 3.80 10.23 -3.04
N VAL A 240 5.11 10.12 -3.25
CA VAL A 240 5.72 10.09 -4.59
C VAL A 240 5.21 8.91 -5.41
N ALA A 241 5.14 7.71 -4.81
CA ALA A 241 4.60 6.52 -5.48
C ALA A 241 3.13 6.69 -5.89
N MET A 242 2.30 7.30 -5.05
CA MET A 242 0.89 7.54 -5.35
C MET A 242 0.69 8.60 -6.44
N ILE A 243 1.45 9.70 -6.38
CA ILE A 243 1.37 10.78 -7.37
C ILE A 243 1.89 10.33 -8.72
N SER A 244 2.93 9.51 -8.75
CA SER A 244 3.52 8.97 -9.99
C SER A 244 2.56 8.05 -10.76
N MET A 245 1.55 7.48 -10.09
CA MET A 245 0.61 6.50 -10.65
C MET A 245 1.30 5.27 -11.27
N VAL A 246 2.59 5.06 -10.99
CA VAL A 246 3.32 3.89 -11.47
C VAL A 246 2.80 2.65 -10.76
N PRO A 247 2.51 1.55 -11.50
CA PRO A 247 2.06 0.30 -10.90
C PRO A 247 2.98 -0.15 -9.77
N SER A 248 2.40 -0.47 -8.61
CA SER A 248 3.11 -0.90 -7.39
C SER A 248 4.21 0.08 -6.90
N GLY A 249 4.25 1.31 -7.41
CA GLY A 249 5.27 2.31 -7.11
C GLY A 249 6.69 1.89 -7.49
N VAL A 250 6.85 0.93 -8.44
CA VAL A 250 8.17 0.44 -8.85
C VAL A 250 9.02 1.58 -9.39
N GLY A 251 10.24 1.67 -8.89
CA GLY A 251 11.18 2.74 -9.23
C GLY A 251 10.94 4.02 -8.42
N THR A 252 9.73 4.55 -8.35
CA THR A 252 9.46 5.84 -7.67
C THR A 252 9.52 5.73 -6.15
N PHE A 253 8.92 4.70 -5.56
CA PHE A 253 9.04 4.39 -4.14
C PHE A 253 10.48 4.01 -3.79
N ASP A 254 11.08 3.15 -4.61
CA ASP A 254 12.41 2.59 -4.38
C ASP A 254 13.48 3.68 -4.41
N LEU A 255 13.43 4.56 -5.41
CA LEU A 255 14.35 5.68 -5.55
C LEU A 255 14.20 6.67 -4.39
N THR A 256 12.97 6.97 -3.97
CA THR A 256 12.73 7.88 -2.85
C THR A 256 13.30 7.33 -1.53
N LEU A 257 13.12 6.03 -1.28
CA LEU A 257 13.75 5.37 -0.12
C LEU A 257 15.27 5.43 -0.19
N LEU A 258 15.84 5.17 -1.37
CA LEU A 258 17.28 5.16 -1.56
C LEU A 258 17.88 6.55 -1.32
N VAL A 259 17.31 7.59 -1.94
CA VAL A 259 17.78 8.99 -1.77
C VAL A 259 17.61 9.41 -0.32
N GLY A 260 16.44 9.15 0.30
CA GLY A 260 16.18 9.57 1.68
C GLY A 260 17.06 8.86 2.71
N LEU A 261 17.38 7.57 2.52
CA LEU A 261 18.28 6.86 3.43
C LEU A 261 19.75 7.22 3.24
N LYS A 262 20.15 7.63 2.03
CA LYS A 262 21.50 8.18 1.78
C LYS A 262 21.80 9.43 2.60
N GLU A 263 20.81 10.27 2.92
CA GLU A 263 20.98 11.44 3.79
C GLU A 263 21.46 11.05 5.20
N PHE A 264 21.22 9.81 5.61
CA PHE A 264 21.72 9.25 6.88
C PHE A 264 22.97 8.38 6.71
N ASN A 265 23.71 8.56 5.62
CA ASN A 265 24.94 7.83 5.29
C ASN A 265 24.74 6.31 5.20
N VAL A 266 23.54 5.84 4.82
CA VAL A 266 23.28 4.42 4.57
C VAL A 266 23.84 4.06 3.19
N PRO A 267 24.70 3.04 3.06
CA PRO A 267 25.24 2.61 1.78
C PRO A 267 24.14 2.19 0.79
N SER A 268 24.31 2.53 -0.48
CA SER A 268 23.34 2.22 -1.54
C SER A 268 23.04 0.72 -1.64
N GLU A 269 24.07 -0.11 -1.46
CA GLU A 269 23.99 -1.57 -1.50
C GLU A 269 23.07 -2.12 -0.39
N GLN A 270 23.17 -1.54 0.81
CA GLN A 270 22.32 -1.93 1.95
C GLN A 270 20.87 -1.49 1.74
N VAL A 271 20.64 -0.30 1.17
CA VAL A 271 19.29 0.16 0.82
C VAL A 271 18.72 -0.67 -0.32
N LEU A 272 19.51 -1.04 -1.30
CA LEU A 272 19.07 -1.92 -2.38
C LEU A 272 18.63 -3.29 -1.85
N LEU A 273 19.41 -3.88 -0.94
CA LEU A 273 19.03 -5.13 -0.29
C LEU A 273 17.70 -4.98 0.48
N LEU A 274 17.51 -3.87 1.19
CA LEU A 274 16.24 -3.52 1.83
C LEU A 274 15.07 -3.53 0.84
N ILE A 275 15.24 -2.86 -0.31
CA ILE A 275 14.21 -2.76 -1.36
C ILE A 275 13.90 -4.15 -1.93
N ILE A 276 14.91 -4.95 -2.26
CA ILE A 276 14.75 -6.31 -2.78
C ILE A 276 13.97 -7.18 -1.78
N LEU A 277 14.36 -7.19 -0.52
CA LEU A 277 13.68 -7.96 0.52
C LEU A 277 12.23 -7.49 0.74
N TYR A 278 11.97 -6.18 0.69
CA TYR A 278 10.61 -5.65 0.74
C TYR A 278 9.79 -6.11 -0.47
N ARG A 279 10.33 -6.02 -1.68
CA ARG A 279 9.65 -6.47 -2.91
C ARG A 279 9.37 -7.97 -2.88
N LEU A 280 10.32 -8.77 -2.42
CA LEU A 280 10.12 -10.21 -2.26
C LEU A 280 9.03 -10.52 -1.22
N SER A 281 9.11 -9.92 -0.03
CA SER A 281 8.20 -10.25 1.08
C SER A 281 6.79 -9.71 0.89
N TYR A 282 6.61 -8.52 0.30
CA TYR A 282 5.30 -7.87 0.17
C TYR A 282 4.60 -8.11 -1.17
N TYR A 283 5.34 -8.41 -2.25
CA TYR A 283 4.74 -8.62 -3.58
C TYR A 283 4.90 -10.06 -4.08
N ILE A 284 6.13 -10.58 -4.13
CA ILE A 284 6.41 -11.84 -4.79
C ILE A 284 5.89 -13.03 -3.96
N ILE A 285 6.27 -13.13 -2.68
CA ILE A 285 5.85 -14.23 -1.81
C ILE A 285 4.32 -14.32 -1.70
N PRO A 286 3.55 -13.24 -1.47
CA PRO A 286 2.10 -13.31 -1.46
C PRO A 286 1.49 -13.81 -2.78
N VAL A 287 2.07 -13.44 -3.93
CA VAL A 287 1.62 -13.95 -5.24
C VAL A 287 1.90 -15.43 -5.38
N LEU A 288 3.09 -15.90 -4.99
CA LEU A 288 3.43 -17.33 -5.02
C LEU A 288 2.49 -18.15 -4.13
N ILE A 289 2.20 -17.66 -2.90
CA ILE A 289 1.19 -18.27 -2.03
C ILE A 289 -0.19 -18.25 -2.71
N GLY A 290 -0.56 -17.14 -3.34
CA GLY A 290 -1.81 -17.01 -4.09
C GLY A 290 -1.93 -18.02 -5.23
N LEU A 291 -0.86 -18.27 -5.96
CA LEU A 291 -0.79 -19.29 -7.01
C LEU A 291 -0.98 -20.70 -6.46
N VAL A 292 -0.28 -21.05 -5.38
CA VAL A 292 -0.44 -22.34 -4.68
C VAL A 292 -1.87 -22.50 -4.16
N LEU A 293 -2.47 -21.45 -3.63
CA LEU A 293 -3.86 -21.48 -3.18
C LEU A 293 -4.83 -21.63 -4.38
N TYR A 294 -4.50 -21.15 -5.57
CA TYR A 294 -5.36 -21.23 -6.75
C TYR A 294 -5.42 -22.65 -7.31
N LEU A 295 -4.30 -23.37 -7.32
CA LEU A 295 -4.21 -24.79 -7.71
C LEU A 295 -4.99 -25.68 -6.73
#